data_89a1ccf6c940f77cbcb9e12bf94421bf
#
_entry.id   89a1ccf6c940f77cbcb9e12bf94421bf
#
_cell.length_a   1.000
_cell.length_b   1.000
_cell.length_c   1.000
_cell.angle_alpha   90.00
_cell.angle_beta   90.00
_cell.angle_gamma   90.00
#
_symmetry.space_group_name_H-M   'P 1'
#
loop_
_entity.id
_entity.type
_entity.pdbx_description
1 polymer ?
#
loop_
_entity_poly.entity_id
_entity_poly.type
_entity_poly.pdbx_seq_one_letter_code
_entity_poly.pdbx_strand_id
1 'polypeptide(L)'
;MHKEFPDLVKFIPQWCQKNGYSNRSRVYVEPKASGKSIVQTLIRETGLNIREDKPPTKDKVARVQDISATLESGRVSMLKGEWNEEFIDQLTKFPSAKHDDMVDCLVMAVNREIWTSQGKIVYFA
;
A
#
# COMPACT_ATOMS: atom_id res chain seq x y z
N MET A 1 5.87 -9.35 5.02
CA MET A 1 7.14 -9.57 4.30
C MET A 1 8.19 -8.62 4.85
N HIS A 2 9.30 -9.17 5.30
CA HIS A 2 10.43 -8.36 5.76
C HIS A 2 11.62 -8.61 4.84
N LYS A 3 12.02 -7.57 4.12
CA LYS A 3 13.19 -7.61 3.25
C LYS A 3 14.15 -6.50 3.64
N GLU A 4 15.43 -6.83 3.64
CA GLU A 4 16.47 -5.83 3.83
C GLU A 4 16.49 -4.86 2.64
N PHE A 5 17.05 -3.68 2.86
CA PHE A 5 17.08 -2.61 1.87
C PHE A 5 17.58 -3.04 0.49
N PRO A 6 18.73 -3.73 0.36
CA PRO A 6 19.21 -4.14 -0.97
C PRO A 6 18.27 -5.12 -1.66
N ASP A 7 17.62 -5.99 -0.90
CA ASP A 7 16.66 -6.96 -1.43
C ASP A 7 15.37 -6.29 -1.88
N LEU A 8 14.92 -5.26 -1.17
CA LEU A 8 13.74 -4.48 -1.54
C LEU A 8 13.93 -3.78 -2.88
N VAL A 9 15.10 -3.19 -3.11
CA VAL A 9 15.39 -2.50 -4.37
C VAL A 9 15.31 -3.44 -5.56
N LYS A 10 15.68 -4.70 -5.39
CA LYS A 10 15.56 -5.72 -6.43
C LYS A 10 14.14 -6.27 -6.52
N PHE A 11 13.48 -6.46 -5.38
CA PHE A 11 12.17 -7.10 -5.30
C PHE A 11 11.06 -6.24 -5.90
N ILE A 12 11.05 -4.94 -5.60
CA ILE A 12 9.95 -4.06 -5.99
C ILE A 12 9.76 -4.00 -7.50
N PRO A 13 10.80 -3.82 -8.33
CA PRO A 13 10.61 -3.85 -9.78
C PRO A 13 10.08 -5.19 -10.30
N GLN A 14 10.57 -6.29 -9.76
CA GLN A 14 10.11 -7.63 -10.15
C GLN A 14 8.64 -7.84 -9.79
N TRP A 15 8.26 -7.43 -8.58
CA TRP A 15 6.89 -7.52 -8.12
C TRP A 15 5.95 -6.68 -9.00
N CYS A 16 6.34 -5.47 -9.31
CA CYS A 16 5.57 -4.57 -10.18
C CYS A 16 5.35 -5.19 -11.56
N GLN A 17 6.41 -5.70 -12.16
CA GLN A 17 6.32 -6.32 -13.48
C GLN A 17 5.37 -7.53 -13.47
N LYS A 18 5.45 -8.35 -12.43
CA LYS A 18 4.61 -9.54 -12.28
C LYS A 18 3.14 -9.19 -12.05
N ASN A 19 2.85 -8.03 -11.46
CA ASN A 19 1.52 -7.64 -11.04
C ASN A 19 0.89 -6.54 -11.90
N GLY A 20 1.30 -6.42 -13.15
CA GLY A 20 0.61 -5.60 -14.13
C GLY A 20 0.99 -4.12 -14.12
N TYR A 21 2.19 -3.79 -13.66
CA TYR A 21 2.68 -2.42 -13.74
C TYR A 21 2.75 -1.95 -15.21
N SER A 22 2.30 -0.74 -15.45
CA SER A 22 2.32 -0.10 -16.78
C SER A 22 2.81 1.35 -16.66
N ASN A 23 2.92 2.03 -17.81
CA ASN A 23 3.33 3.43 -17.86
C ASN A 23 2.41 4.37 -17.07
N ARG A 24 1.19 3.95 -16.80
CA ARG A 24 0.22 4.73 -16.03
C ARG A 24 0.26 4.42 -14.53
N SER A 25 0.98 3.39 -14.14
CA SER A 25 1.08 2.98 -12.75
C SER A 25 2.00 3.89 -11.96
N ARG A 26 1.75 3.99 -10.67
CA ARG A 26 2.57 4.73 -9.72
C ARG A 26 2.84 3.86 -8.50
N VAL A 27 4.02 3.99 -7.93
CA VAL A 27 4.40 3.28 -6.71
C VAL A 27 4.56 4.30 -5.60
N TYR A 28 3.73 4.20 -4.58
CA TYR A 28 3.77 5.10 -3.44
C TYR A 28 4.49 4.43 -2.28
N VAL A 29 5.45 5.15 -1.71
CA VAL A 29 6.25 4.66 -0.59
C VAL A 29 6.10 5.63 0.58
N GLU A 30 5.74 5.10 1.74
CA GLU A 30 5.63 5.90 2.95
C GLU A 30 7.03 6.28 3.45
N PRO A 31 7.28 7.58 3.75
CA PRO A 31 8.60 8.04 4.18
C PRO A 31 8.86 7.73 5.65
N LYS A 32 9.19 6.48 5.96
CA LYS A 32 9.76 6.11 7.26
C LYS A 32 11.27 6.31 7.22
N ALA A 33 11.95 6.10 8.33
CA ALA A 33 13.38 6.36 8.44
C ALA A 33 14.20 5.75 7.29
N SER A 34 13.86 4.53 6.86
CA SER A 34 14.49 3.87 5.71
C SER A 34 13.81 4.19 4.38
N GLY A 35 12.59 4.74 4.41
CA GLY A 35 11.77 4.96 3.23
C GLY A 35 12.33 6.02 2.29
N LYS A 36 12.93 7.08 2.81
CA LYS A 36 13.53 8.13 1.98
C LYS A 36 14.67 7.60 1.14
N SER A 37 15.55 6.79 1.73
CA SER A 37 16.66 6.19 1.01
C SER A 37 16.18 5.22 -0.05
N ILE A 38 15.12 4.44 0.25
CA ILE A 38 14.50 3.54 -0.72
C ILE A 38 13.92 4.32 -1.89
N VAL A 39 13.17 5.39 -1.62
CA VAL A 39 12.58 6.23 -2.67
C VAL A 39 13.65 6.76 -3.61
N GLN A 40 14.69 7.36 -3.07
CA GLN A 40 15.79 7.93 -3.87
C GLN A 40 16.48 6.85 -4.71
N THR A 41 16.76 5.70 -4.12
CA THR A 41 17.43 4.60 -4.80
C THR A 41 16.55 4.04 -5.92
N LEU A 42 15.26 3.85 -5.67
CA LEU A 42 14.32 3.34 -6.68
C LEU A 42 14.17 4.31 -7.85
N ILE A 43 14.08 5.61 -7.57
CA ILE A 43 14.01 6.62 -8.62
C ILE A 43 15.26 6.57 -9.50
N ARG A 44 16.44 6.45 -8.89
CA ARG A 44 17.71 6.47 -9.59
C ARG A 44 17.99 5.18 -10.36
N GLU A 45 17.65 4.03 -9.79
CA GLU A 45 18.07 2.73 -10.31
C GLU A 45 16.99 1.94 -11.04
N THR A 46 15.76 2.43 -11.06
CA THR A 46 14.66 1.76 -11.75
C THR A 46 13.94 2.71 -12.67
N GLY A 47 13.21 2.16 -13.64
CA GLY A 47 12.33 2.96 -14.49
C GLY A 47 10.93 3.15 -13.95
N LEU A 48 10.70 2.82 -12.67
CA LEU A 48 9.40 2.92 -12.05
C LEU A 48 9.03 4.37 -11.71
N ASN A 49 7.73 4.67 -11.80
CA ASN A 49 7.20 5.95 -11.36
C ASN A 49 7.00 5.94 -9.84
N ILE A 50 8.07 6.25 -9.12
CA ILE A 50 8.09 6.21 -7.66
C ILE A 50 7.66 7.57 -7.12
N ARG A 51 6.73 7.54 -6.16
CA ARG A 51 6.23 8.73 -5.47
C ARG A 51 6.35 8.54 -3.97
N GLU A 52 6.76 9.58 -3.27
CA GLU A 52 6.77 9.58 -1.82
C GLU A 52 5.39 9.97 -1.31
N ASP A 53 4.82 9.15 -0.42
CA ASP A 53 3.56 9.49 0.22
C ASP A 53 3.82 10.39 1.44
N LYS A 54 2.83 11.17 1.83
CA LYS A 54 2.98 12.05 2.99
C LYS A 54 2.96 11.25 4.28
N PRO A 55 3.78 11.62 5.28
CA PRO A 55 3.70 10.99 6.59
C PRO A 55 2.30 11.15 7.18
N PRO A 56 1.76 10.10 7.80
CA PRO A 56 0.45 10.20 8.43
C PRO A 56 0.50 11.15 9.63
N THR A 57 -0.54 11.97 9.78
CA THR A 57 -0.68 12.89 10.91
C THR A 57 -1.61 12.37 12.00
N LYS A 58 -2.44 11.38 11.67
CA LYS A 58 -3.37 10.74 12.61
C LYS A 58 -2.82 9.38 13.06
N ASP A 59 -3.25 8.93 14.24
CA ASP A 59 -2.92 7.58 14.67
C ASP A 59 -3.59 6.51 13.80
N LYS A 60 -3.13 5.27 13.93
CA LYS A 60 -3.58 4.17 13.06
C LYS A 60 -5.09 3.91 13.19
N VAL A 61 -5.63 3.94 14.39
CA VAL A 61 -7.06 3.67 14.62
C VAL A 61 -7.91 4.73 13.94
N ALA A 62 -7.55 6.00 14.10
CA ALA A 62 -8.27 7.10 13.47
C ALA A 62 -8.22 7.00 11.95
N ARG A 63 -7.08 6.60 11.38
CA ARG A 63 -6.93 6.42 9.94
C ARG A 63 -7.83 5.31 9.40
N VAL A 64 -7.94 4.20 10.11
CA VAL A 64 -8.84 3.12 9.73
C VAL A 64 -10.30 3.56 9.83
N GLN A 65 -10.66 4.29 10.87
CA GLN A 65 -12.01 4.83 11.01
C GLN A 65 -12.39 5.74 9.85
N ASP A 66 -11.45 6.54 9.35
CA ASP A 66 -11.69 7.44 8.22
C ASP A 66 -12.10 6.70 6.94
N ILE A 67 -11.63 5.48 6.74
CA ILE A 67 -11.97 4.69 5.55
C ILE A 67 -13.11 3.70 5.75
N SER A 68 -13.63 3.56 6.98
CA SER A 68 -14.64 2.55 7.31
C SER A 68 -15.90 2.68 6.48
N ALA A 69 -16.39 3.91 6.29
CA ALA A 69 -17.59 4.14 5.50
C ALA A 69 -17.39 3.73 4.03
N THR A 70 -16.21 3.97 3.48
CA THR A 70 -15.87 3.56 2.11
C THR A 70 -15.86 2.04 1.98
N LEU A 71 -15.29 1.34 2.96
CA LEU A 71 -15.28 -0.12 2.98
C LEU A 71 -16.69 -0.69 3.08
N GLU A 72 -17.52 -0.14 3.97
CA GLU A 72 -18.91 -0.58 4.14
C GLU A 72 -19.76 -0.35 2.88
N SER A 73 -19.46 0.68 2.11
CA SER A 73 -20.20 1.01 0.90
C SER A 73 -20.01 0.01 -0.24
N GLY A 74 -19.05 -0.91 -0.13
CA GLY A 74 -18.75 -1.89 -1.16
C GLY A 74 -17.97 -1.34 -2.34
N ARG A 75 -17.39 -0.15 -2.22
CA ARG A 75 -16.61 0.46 -3.30
C ARG A 75 -15.19 -0.08 -3.40
N VAL A 76 -14.76 -0.87 -2.42
CA VAL A 76 -13.43 -1.47 -2.41
C VAL A 76 -13.56 -2.96 -2.67
N SER A 77 -12.88 -3.44 -3.68
CA SER A 77 -12.87 -4.86 -4.06
C SER A 77 -11.46 -5.42 -3.90
N MET A 78 -11.40 -6.68 -3.53
CA MET A 78 -10.14 -7.38 -3.33
C MET A 78 -10.00 -8.48 -4.37
N LEU A 79 -8.88 -8.47 -5.10
CA LEU A 79 -8.60 -9.57 -6.03
C LEU A 79 -8.34 -10.85 -5.27
N LYS A 80 -8.89 -11.95 -5.79
CA LYS A 80 -8.69 -13.26 -5.19
C LYS A 80 -7.23 -13.71 -5.36
N GLY A 81 -6.62 -14.10 -4.25
CA GLY A 81 -5.22 -14.52 -4.24
C GLY A 81 -4.85 -15.19 -2.92
N GLU A 82 -3.65 -15.77 -2.88
CA GLU A 82 -3.15 -16.48 -1.71
C GLU A 82 -2.98 -15.58 -0.48
N TRP A 83 -2.83 -14.29 -0.71
CA TRP A 83 -2.62 -13.30 0.34
C TRP A 83 -3.92 -12.88 1.06
N ASN A 84 -5.08 -13.30 0.56
CA ASN A 84 -6.38 -12.82 1.06
C ASN A 84 -6.62 -13.22 2.53
N GLU A 85 -6.29 -14.43 2.90
CA GLU A 85 -6.50 -14.92 4.25
C GLU A 85 -5.70 -14.12 5.27
N GLU A 86 -4.42 -13.89 5.00
CA GLU A 86 -3.57 -13.08 5.86
C GLU A 86 -4.04 -11.63 5.94
N PHE A 87 -4.46 -11.06 4.81
CA PHE A 87 -4.97 -9.70 4.75
C PHE A 87 -6.24 -9.54 5.61
N ILE A 88 -7.20 -10.43 5.45
CA ILE A 88 -8.44 -10.41 6.23
C ILE A 88 -8.14 -10.61 7.71
N ASP A 89 -7.21 -11.49 8.04
CA ASP A 89 -6.80 -11.73 9.43
C ASP A 89 -6.23 -10.46 10.06
N GLN A 90 -5.32 -9.78 9.39
CA GLN A 90 -4.77 -8.51 9.88
C GLN A 90 -5.86 -7.45 10.06
N LEU A 91 -6.76 -7.34 9.09
CA LEU A 91 -7.81 -6.34 9.11
C LEU A 91 -8.81 -6.59 10.25
N THR A 92 -9.22 -7.84 10.45
CA THR A 92 -10.22 -8.19 11.48
C THR A 92 -9.65 -8.13 12.90
N LYS A 93 -8.37 -8.39 13.07
CA LYS A 93 -7.69 -8.34 14.38
C LYS A 93 -7.16 -6.96 14.74
N PHE A 94 -7.19 -6.03 13.79
CA PHE A 94 -6.73 -4.66 14.05
C PHE A 94 -7.55 -4.02 15.19
N PRO A 95 -6.94 -3.27 16.13
CA PRO A 95 -5.51 -2.90 16.21
C PRO A 95 -4.66 -3.87 17.04
N SER A 96 -5.19 -5.01 17.44
CA SER A 96 -4.53 -5.96 18.36
C SER A 96 -3.63 -6.97 17.65
N ALA A 97 -3.59 -6.97 16.33
CA ALA A 97 -2.75 -7.88 15.56
C ALA A 97 -1.27 -7.58 15.76
N LYS A 98 -0.45 -8.62 15.76
CA LYS A 98 1.01 -8.49 15.84
C LYS A 98 1.58 -7.75 14.63
N HIS A 99 0.99 -7.95 13.45
CA HIS A 99 1.38 -7.29 12.20
C HIS A 99 0.17 -6.59 11.59
N ASP A 100 0.36 -5.37 11.15
CA ASP A 100 -0.69 -4.55 10.55
C ASP A 100 -0.23 -3.80 9.28
N ASP A 101 0.85 -4.27 8.67
CA ASP A 101 1.42 -3.63 7.48
C ASP A 101 0.44 -3.59 6.31
N MET A 102 -0.35 -4.64 6.13
CA MET A 102 -1.35 -4.68 5.07
C MET A 102 -2.49 -3.71 5.34
N VAL A 103 -2.83 -3.47 6.61
CA VAL A 103 -3.82 -2.47 6.99
C VAL A 103 -3.32 -1.06 6.65
N ASP A 104 -2.04 -0.78 6.92
CA ASP A 104 -1.43 0.51 6.56
C ASP A 104 -1.49 0.74 5.05
N CYS A 105 -1.20 -0.28 4.25
CA CYS A 105 -1.29 -0.19 2.79
C CYS A 105 -2.72 0.06 2.32
N LEU A 106 -3.70 -0.60 2.91
CA LEU A 106 -5.11 -0.39 2.58
C LEU A 106 -5.53 1.05 2.86
N VAL A 107 -5.20 1.56 4.04
CA VAL A 107 -5.53 2.95 4.42
C VAL A 107 -4.91 3.94 3.44
N MET A 108 -3.64 3.74 3.11
CA MET A 108 -2.92 4.60 2.16
C MET A 108 -3.61 4.59 0.79
N ALA A 109 -3.94 3.41 0.28
CA ALA A 109 -4.56 3.26 -1.03
C ALA A 109 -5.96 3.88 -1.08
N VAL A 110 -6.80 3.60 -0.11
CA VAL A 110 -8.18 4.11 -0.06
C VAL A 110 -8.20 5.62 0.08
N ASN A 111 -7.40 6.18 0.99
CA ASN A 111 -7.34 7.63 1.17
C ASN A 111 -6.91 8.35 -0.10
N ARG A 112 -5.93 7.81 -0.81
CA ARG A 112 -5.47 8.42 -2.06
C ARG A 112 -6.56 8.37 -3.13
N GLU A 113 -7.18 7.23 -3.32
CA GLU A 113 -8.18 7.04 -4.37
C GLU A 113 -9.46 7.82 -4.10
N ILE A 114 -9.86 8.00 -2.85
CA ILE A 114 -11.02 8.84 -2.52
C ILE A 114 -10.84 10.27 -3.05
N TRP A 115 -9.63 10.80 -2.98
CA TRP A 115 -9.37 12.18 -3.38
C TRP A 115 -9.03 12.33 -4.86
N THR A 116 -8.62 11.26 -5.55
CA THR A 116 -8.09 11.36 -6.90
C THR A 116 -8.92 10.61 -7.94
N SER A 117 -9.73 9.64 -7.54
CA SER A 117 -10.45 8.76 -8.44
C SER A 117 -11.94 9.10 -8.51
N GLN A 118 -12.47 9.00 -9.69
CA GLN A 118 -13.90 9.10 -9.96
C GLN A 118 -14.56 7.71 -10.07
N GLY A 119 -13.78 6.66 -10.01
CA GLY A 119 -14.23 5.33 -10.34
C GLY A 119 -14.15 4.34 -9.19
N LYS A 120 -14.03 3.09 -9.55
CA LYS A 120 -13.91 2.00 -8.60
C LYS A 120 -12.51 1.93 -8.03
N ILE A 121 -12.43 1.63 -6.74
CA ILE A 121 -11.16 1.33 -6.08
C ILE A 121 -11.00 -0.19 -6.07
N VAL A 122 -9.94 -0.66 -6.70
CA VAL A 122 -9.58 -2.08 -6.68
C VAL A 122 -8.28 -2.19 -5.89
N TYR A 123 -8.32 -3.00 -4.83
CA TYR A 123 -7.16 -3.21 -4.00
C TYR A 123 -6.60 -4.61 -4.20
N PHE A 124 -5.31 -4.69 -4.42
CA PHE A 124 -4.58 -5.96 -4.46
C PHE A 124 -3.18 -5.75 -3.89
N ALA A 125 -2.73 -6.72 -3.16
CA ALA A 125 -1.41 -6.66 -2.55
C ALA A 125 -0.41 -7.55 -3.29
#